data_aecf851345d9c62322cbeab72c477560
#
_entry.id   aecf851345d9c62322cbeab72c477560
#
_cell.length_a   1.000
_cell.length_b   1.000
_cell.length_c   1.000
_cell.angle_alpha   90.00
_cell.angle_beta   90.00
_cell.angle_gamma   90.00
#
_symmetry.space_group_name_H-M   'P 1'
#
loop_
_entity.id
_entity.type
_entity.pdbx_description
1 polymer ?
#
loop_
_entity_poly.entity_id
_entity_poly.type
_entity_poly.pdbx_seq_one_letter_code
_entity_poly.pdbx_strand_id
1 'polypeptide(L)'
;MKIYNYMEDTVRDTLDSLLSKRKDICKCQKCKLDMMTWALNRLPPKYIVTDKGRMYTKLKEQEIQSRADVVREVTRAISYISSKPQH
;
A
#
# COMPACT_ATOMS: atom_id res chain seq x y z
N MET A 1 20.72 6.61 9.20
CA MET A 1 19.75 5.53 9.43
C MET A 1 18.44 6.11 9.92
N LYS A 2 17.34 5.61 9.39
CA LYS A 2 16.01 6.04 9.80
C LYS A 2 15.14 4.82 10.03
N ILE A 3 14.24 4.91 10.99
CA ILE A 3 13.18 3.92 11.14
C ILE A 3 12.07 4.26 10.14
N TYR A 4 11.48 3.23 9.54
CA TYR A 4 10.60 3.44 8.41
C TYR A 4 9.63 2.27 8.28
N ASN A 5 8.38 2.57 7.95
CA ASN A 5 7.36 1.54 7.75
C ASN A 5 7.33 1.10 6.28
N TYR A 6 7.98 -0.03 5.99
CA TYR A 6 8.06 -0.57 4.64
C TYR A 6 6.68 -0.92 4.07
N MET A 7 5.69 -1.13 4.93
CA MET A 7 4.32 -1.38 4.46
C MET A 7 3.78 -0.23 3.61
N GLU A 8 4.26 0.99 3.83
CA GLU A 8 3.85 2.14 3.01
C GLU A 8 4.24 1.95 1.54
N ASP A 9 5.45 1.46 1.27
CA ASP A 9 5.87 1.18 -0.11
C ASP A 9 5.09 0.03 -0.71
N THR A 10 4.87 -1.03 0.07
CA THR A 10 4.13 -2.21 -0.38
C THR A 10 2.70 -1.83 -0.76
N VAL A 11 2.04 -1.03 0.06
CA VAL A 11 0.67 -0.56 -0.22
C VAL A 11 0.66 0.34 -1.45
N ARG A 12 1.62 1.27 -1.56
CA ARG A 12 1.70 2.18 -2.71
C ARG A 12 1.87 1.40 -4.02
N ASP A 13 2.80 0.46 -4.04
CA ASP A 13 3.09 -0.32 -5.25
C ASP A 13 1.90 -1.18 -5.64
N THR A 14 1.24 -1.81 -4.66
CA THR A 14 0.05 -2.61 -4.91
C THR A 14 -1.10 -1.75 -5.42
N LEU A 15 -1.30 -0.59 -4.81
CA LEU A 15 -2.35 0.35 -5.22
C LEU A 15 -2.13 0.82 -6.67
N ASP A 16 -0.91 1.24 -7.00
CA ASP A 16 -0.60 1.69 -8.36
C ASP A 16 -0.83 0.58 -9.37
N SER A 17 -0.46 -0.65 -9.04
CA SER A 17 -0.67 -1.81 -9.90
C SER A 17 -2.16 -2.06 -10.14
N LEU A 18 -2.98 -2.03 -9.10
CA LEU A 18 -4.42 -2.27 -9.22
C LEU A 18 -5.13 -1.13 -9.94
N LEU A 19 -4.77 0.11 -9.64
CA LEU A 19 -5.38 1.27 -10.28
C LEU A 19 -5.04 1.37 -11.77
N SER A 20 -3.87 0.87 -12.18
CA SER A 20 -3.48 0.91 -13.59
C SER A 20 -4.45 0.13 -14.47
N LYS A 21 -5.19 -0.81 -13.90
CA LYS A 21 -6.18 -1.64 -14.61
C LYS A 21 -7.60 -1.08 -14.53
N ARG A 22 -7.80 0.04 -13.85
CA ARG A 22 -9.12 0.63 -13.64
C ARG A 22 -9.19 2.00 -14.31
N LYS A 23 -10.25 2.24 -15.08
CA LYS A 23 -10.44 3.51 -15.79
C LYS A 23 -11.62 4.31 -15.24
N ASP A 24 -12.40 3.72 -14.38
CA ASP A 24 -13.65 4.26 -13.87
C ASP A 24 -13.52 4.92 -12.50
N ILE A 25 -12.29 5.04 -11.99
CA ILE A 25 -12.02 5.49 -10.62
C ILE A 25 -11.15 6.74 -10.66
N CYS A 26 -11.46 7.70 -9.80
CA CYS A 26 -10.61 8.87 -9.62
C CYS A 26 -9.23 8.45 -9.08
N LYS A 27 -8.19 8.85 -9.78
CA LYS A 27 -6.79 8.51 -9.44
C LYS A 27 -6.00 9.74 -9.03
N CYS A 28 -6.67 10.78 -8.55
CA CYS A 28 -5.98 11.98 -8.09
C CYS A 28 -5.18 11.68 -6.83
N GLN A 29 -4.23 12.55 -6.51
CA GLN A 29 -3.36 12.36 -5.36
C GLN A 29 -4.15 12.22 -4.06
N LYS A 30 -5.20 13.01 -3.89
CA LYS A 30 -6.05 12.95 -2.69
C LYS A 30 -6.70 11.59 -2.54
N CYS A 31 -7.30 11.04 -3.60
CA CYS A 31 -7.92 9.73 -3.55
C CYS A 31 -6.91 8.64 -3.28
N LYS A 32 -5.73 8.70 -3.91
CA LYS A 32 -4.66 7.72 -3.67
C LYS A 32 -4.20 7.74 -2.22
N LEU A 33 -4.00 8.92 -1.65
CA LEU A 33 -3.57 9.03 -0.26
C LEU A 33 -4.64 8.52 0.70
N ASP A 34 -5.90 8.79 0.41
CA ASP A 34 -7.01 8.26 1.20
C ASP A 34 -7.07 6.74 1.14
N MET A 35 -6.88 6.16 -0.06
CA MET A 35 -6.84 4.70 -0.23
C MET A 35 -5.68 4.08 0.54
N MET A 36 -4.50 4.69 0.45
CA MET A 36 -3.32 4.22 1.18
C MET A 36 -3.55 4.28 2.68
N THR A 37 -4.07 5.39 3.17
CA THR A 37 -4.34 5.57 4.61
C THR A 37 -5.33 4.52 5.10
N TRP A 38 -6.40 4.30 4.36
CA TRP A 38 -7.41 3.30 4.72
C TRP A 38 -6.80 1.91 4.85
N ALA A 39 -6.00 1.52 3.85
CA ALA A 39 -5.37 0.19 3.85
C ALA A 39 -4.30 0.07 4.94
N LEU A 40 -3.47 1.10 5.11
CA LEU A 40 -2.39 1.09 6.10
C LEU A 40 -2.93 0.97 7.53
N ASN A 41 -4.09 1.56 7.81
CA ASN A 41 -4.70 1.46 9.14
C ASN A 41 -5.23 0.05 9.44
N ARG A 42 -5.34 -0.81 8.45
CA ARG A 42 -5.85 -2.17 8.57
C ARG A 42 -4.80 -3.24 8.38
N LEU A 43 -3.57 -2.84 8.08
CA LEU A 43 -2.46 -3.76 7.88
C LEU A 43 -1.44 -3.58 8.99
N PRO A 44 -0.78 -4.67 9.43
CA PRO A 44 0.27 -4.53 10.42
C PRO A 44 1.45 -3.76 9.82
N PRO A 45 2.09 -2.89 10.60
CA PRO A 45 3.26 -2.17 10.11
C PRO A 45 4.45 -3.11 9.94
N LYS A 46 5.37 -2.73 9.05
CA LYS A 46 6.64 -3.41 8.87
C LYS A 46 7.75 -2.38 9.01
N TYR A 47 8.13 -2.10 10.24
CA TYR A 47 9.19 -1.15 10.51
C TYR A 47 10.55 -1.76 10.23
N ILE A 48 11.39 -1.01 9.55
CA ILE A 48 12.76 -1.39 9.27
C ILE A 48 13.66 -0.20 9.56
N VAL A 49 14.94 -0.51 9.78
CA VAL A 49 15.96 0.53 9.80
C VAL A 49 16.57 0.56 8.40
N THR A 50 16.48 1.71 7.73
CA THR A 50 17.05 1.84 6.39
C THR A 50 18.56 1.95 6.50
N ASP A 51 19.23 0.85 6.18
CA ASP A 51 20.64 0.80 5.93
C ASP A 51 20.83 0.18 4.55
N LYS A 52 21.46 0.92 3.67
CA LYS A 52 21.49 0.66 2.23
C LYS A 52 21.70 -0.80 1.85
N GLY A 53 20.65 -1.42 1.32
CA GLY A 53 20.75 -2.67 0.56
C GLY A 53 20.72 -3.99 1.33
N ARG A 54 21.01 -4.01 2.63
CA ARG A 54 21.14 -5.26 3.38
C ARG A 54 19.82 -5.95 3.75
N MET A 55 18.73 -5.20 3.80
CA MET A 55 17.43 -5.71 4.25
C MET A 55 16.53 -6.15 3.10
N TYR A 56 16.92 -5.90 1.87
CA TYR A 56 16.06 -6.10 0.71
C TYR A 56 15.61 -7.55 0.50
N THR A 57 16.50 -8.51 0.71
CA THR A 57 16.18 -9.92 0.48
C THR A 57 15.13 -10.43 1.47
N LYS A 58 15.31 -10.12 2.75
CA LYS A 58 14.35 -10.52 3.78
C LYS A 58 13.00 -9.85 3.60
N LEU A 59 13.00 -8.57 3.20
CA LEU A 59 11.76 -7.82 2.96
C LEU A 59 10.97 -8.41 1.82
N LYS A 60 11.63 -8.81 0.73
CA LYS A 60 10.94 -9.44 -0.40
C LYS A 60 10.31 -10.77 -0.02
N GLU A 61 10.97 -11.56 0.81
CA GLU A 61 10.41 -12.81 1.30
C GLU A 61 9.15 -12.57 2.14
N GLN A 62 9.18 -11.57 3.02
CA GLN A 62 8.04 -11.21 3.83
C GLN A 62 6.90 -10.61 2.98
N GLU A 63 7.24 -9.85 1.93
CA GLU A 63 6.25 -9.33 0.99
C GLU A 63 5.45 -10.45 0.34
N ILE A 64 6.14 -11.50 -0.11
CA ILE A 64 5.47 -12.64 -0.74
C ILE A 64 4.46 -13.27 0.22
N GLN A 65 4.84 -13.43 1.49
CA GLN A 65 3.99 -14.06 2.50
C GLN A 65 2.76 -13.21 2.85
N SER A 66 2.87 -11.89 2.83
CA SER A 66 1.78 -10.99 3.20
C SER A 66 1.02 -10.42 2.00
N ARG A 67 1.37 -10.83 0.79
CA ARG A 67 0.82 -10.24 -0.43
C ARG A 67 -0.69 -10.36 -0.55
N ALA A 68 -1.25 -11.51 -0.17
CA ALA A 68 -2.69 -11.72 -0.24
C ALA A 68 -3.45 -10.76 0.67
N ASP A 69 -2.92 -10.53 1.88
CA ASP A 69 -3.54 -9.59 2.83
C ASP A 69 -3.47 -8.16 2.32
N VAL A 70 -2.32 -7.77 1.74
CA VAL A 70 -2.16 -6.44 1.19
C VAL A 70 -3.11 -6.20 0.01
N VAL A 71 -3.18 -7.14 -0.92
CA VAL A 71 -4.08 -7.03 -2.08
C VAL A 71 -5.52 -6.92 -1.61
N ARG A 72 -5.93 -7.73 -0.63
CA ARG A 72 -7.29 -7.69 -0.09
C ARG A 72 -7.62 -6.32 0.50
N GLU A 73 -6.76 -5.79 1.35
CA GLU A 73 -7.03 -4.50 2.01
C GLU A 73 -6.95 -3.32 1.05
N VAL A 74 -6.03 -3.36 0.09
CA VAL A 74 -5.94 -2.32 -0.94
C VAL A 74 -7.19 -2.36 -1.84
N THR A 75 -7.65 -3.55 -2.21
CA THR A 75 -8.87 -3.69 -3.00
C THR A 75 -10.08 -3.12 -2.27
N ARG A 76 -10.20 -3.40 -0.97
CA ARG A 76 -11.25 -2.83 -0.12
C ARG A 76 -11.14 -1.32 -0.03
N ALA A 77 -9.93 -0.80 0.09
CA ALA A 77 -9.68 0.63 0.15
C ALA A 77 -10.15 1.32 -1.14
N ILE A 78 -9.83 0.74 -2.29
CA ILE A 78 -10.26 1.27 -3.58
C ILE A 78 -11.79 1.34 -3.63
N SER A 79 -12.46 0.27 -3.27
CA SER A 79 -13.93 0.21 -3.24
C SER A 79 -14.53 1.27 -2.32
N TYR A 80 -14.01 1.35 -1.11
CA TYR A 80 -14.55 2.26 -0.10
C TYR A 80 -14.36 3.72 -0.49
N ILE A 81 -13.14 4.09 -0.88
CA ILE A 81 -12.82 5.48 -1.19
C ILE A 81 -13.47 5.92 -2.50
N SER A 82 -13.51 5.03 -3.51
CA SER A 82 -14.10 5.38 -4.81
C SER A 82 -15.61 5.58 -4.72
N SER A 83 -16.27 4.93 -3.75
CA SER A 83 -17.71 5.11 -3.54
C SER A 83 -18.04 6.43 -2.82
N LYS A 84 -17.07 7.02 -2.12
CA LYS A 84 -17.27 8.25 -1.34
C LYS A 84 -16.04 9.17 -1.46
N PRO A 85 -15.77 9.74 -2.64
CA PRO A 85 -14.61 10.62 -2.78
C PRO A 85 -14.73 11.85 -1.89
N GLN A 86 -13.62 12.26 -1.28
CA GLN A 86 -13.55 13.36 -0.33
C GLN A 86 -13.10 14.67 -0.99
N HIS A 87 -13.34 14.82 -2.28
CA HIS A 87 -12.97 16.06 -2.98
C HIS A 87 -14.09 16.63 -3.83
#